data_170370403db7c0518238c270149d8fb6
#
_entry.id   170370403db7c0518238c270149d8fb6
#
_cell.length_a   1.000
_cell.length_b   1.000
_cell.length_c   1.000
_cell.angle_alpha   90.00
_cell.angle_beta   90.00
_cell.angle_gamma   90.00
#
_symmetry.space_group_name_H-M   'P 1'
#
loop_
_entity.id
_entity.type
_entity.pdbx_description
1 polymer ?
#
loop_
_entity_poly.entity_id
_entity_poly.type
_entity_poly.pdbx_seq_one_letter_code
_entity_poly.pdbx_strand_id
1 'polypeptide(L)'
;MRIALGIEYNGTHYFGWQRQREVQSVQEKLERALSIVANHPVEVQCAGRTDAGVHGTGQVVHFDTDANRKMVAWTMGANANLPSDIAVRWAKEVPDEFHARFAATARRYRYIIFNSKLRPGILSSGVSHYHGELDEIKMHQAAQYLLGENDFTSFRAIHCQSKTPWRNMMHINVTRHGQYVVIDIKANAFVHHMVRNITGSLICVGRGEQEPEWIQWLLEAKDRKLAGATAKAEGLYLVDVDYPESYGLPRVPIGPLFLPDNLN
;
A
#
# COMPACT_ATOMS: atom_id res chain seq x y z
N MET A 1 5.24 -23.59 -14.86
CA MET A 1 5.45 -23.32 -13.42
C MET A 1 4.89 -21.96 -13.05
N ARG A 2 4.48 -21.78 -11.81
CA ARG A 2 4.03 -20.48 -11.27
C ARG A 2 5.10 -19.89 -10.36
N ILE A 3 5.43 -18.62 -10.59
CA ILE A 3 6.44 -17.87 -9.83
C ILE A 3 5.77 -16.72 -9.10
N ALA A 4 6.03 -16.59 -7.81
CA ALA A 4 5.68 -15.42 -7.02
C ALA A 4 6.90 -14.52 -6.84
N LEU A 5 6.67 -13.20 -6.89
CA LEU A 5 7.70 -12.18 -6.69
C LEU A 5 7.26 -11.18 -5.62
N GLY A 6 8.21 -10.75 -4.80
CA GLY A 6 8.07 -9.55 -3.99
C GLY A 6 8.62 -8.34 -4.72
N ILE A 7 7.82 -7.27 -4.81
CA ILE A 7 8.13 -6.08 -5.60
C ILE A 7 8.16 -4.85 -4.71
N GLU A 8 9.21 -4.04 -4.89
CA GLU A 8 9.36 -2.72 -4.28
C GLU A 8 9.39 -1.65 -5.37
N TYR A 9 8.68 -0.55 -5.17
CA TYR A 9 8.67 0.56 -6.13
C TYR A 9 8.42 1.90 -5.47
N ASN A 10 9.08 2.94 -6.01
CA ASN A 10 8.75 4.34 -5.81
C ASN A 10 7.75 4.75 -6.89
N GLY A 11 6.50 4.97 -6.50
CA GLY A 11 5.41 5.25 -7.42
C GLY A 11 5.36 6.67 -7.99
N THR A 12 6.30 7.54 -7.64
CA THR A 12 6.28 8.98 -7.96
C THR A 12 6.09 9.27 -9.44
N HIS A 13 6.76 8.52 -10.31
CA HIS A 13 6.75 8.75 -11.76
C HIS A 13 5.79 7.83 -12.53
N TYR A 14 4.87 7.17 -11.81
CA TYR A 14 3.93 6.22 -12.41
C TYR A 14 2.48 6.62 -12.15
N PHE A 15 1.62 6.35 -13.13
CA PHE A 15 0.17 6.53 -13.02
C PHE A 15 -0.48 5.31 -12.35
N GLY A 16 0.11 4.87 -11.25
CA GLY A 16 -0.31 3.73 -10.47
C GLY A 16 0.30 2.42 -10.93
N TRP A 17 -0.15 1.35 -10.28
CA TRP A 17 0.29 -0.01 -10.57
C TRP A 17 -0.16 -0.50 -11.94
N GLN A 18 -1.46 -0.32 -12.25
CA GLN A 18 -2.10 -1.00 -13.37
C GLN A 18 -1.67 -0.46 -14.74
N ARG A 19 -1.32 -1.39 -15.64
CA ARG A 19 -1.04 -1.09 -17.05
C ARG A 19 -2.23 -0.38 -17.71
N GLN A 20 -1.94 0.71 -18.40
CA GLN A 20 -2.86 1.54 -19.18
C GLN A 20 -2.22 1.89 -20.51
N ARG A 21 -3.02 2.25 -21.53
CA ARG A 21 -2.52 2.42 -22.90
C ARG A 21 -1.59 3.62 -23.08
N GLU A 22 -1.83 4.75 -22.42
CA GLU A 22 -1.19 6.04 -22.74
C GLU A 22 -0.24 6.54 -21.65
N VAL A 23 -0.10 5.81 -20.54
CA VAL A 23 0.67 6.26 -19.39
C VAL A 23 1.58 5.16 -18.85
N GLN A 24 2.69 5.56 -18.22
CA GLN A 24 3.61 4.61 -17.60
C GLN A 24 3.04 4.06 -16.30
N SER A 25 3.11 2.75 -16.12
CA SER A 25 2.72 2.03 -14.92
C SER A 25 3.81 1.11 -14.42
N VAL A 26 3.75 0.75 -13.14
CA VAL A 26 4.70 -0.20 -12.56
C VAL A 26 4.56 -1.58 -13.21
N GLN A 27 3.33 -2.04 -13.43
CA GLN A 27 3.04 -3.33 -14.07
C GLN A 27 3.66 -3.44 -15.47
N GLU A 28 3.56 -2.40 -16.30
CA GLU A 28 4.15 -2.38 -17.64
C GLU A 28 5.65 -2.58 -17.61
N LYS A 29 6.36 -1.86 -16.73
CA LYS A 29 7.82 -1.97 -16.60
C LYS A 29 8.24 -3.35 -16.10
N LEU A 30 7.52 -3.89 -15.12
CA LEU A 30 7.79 -5.22 -14.59
C LEU A 30 7.55 -6.31 -15.64
N GLU A 31 6.41 -6.29 -16.32
CA GLU A 31 6.08 -7.27 -17.37
C GLU A 31 7.09 -7.25 -18.51
N ARG A 32 7.55 -6.06 -18.90
CA ARG A 32 8.61 -5.92 -19.91
C ARG A 32 9.92 -6.57 -19.47
N ALA A 33 10.37 -6.31 -18.25
CA ALA A 33 11.59 -6.90 -17.71
C ALA A 33 11.50 -8.43 -17.59
N LEU A 34 10.38 -8.94 -17.08
CA LEU A 34 10.13 -10.37 -16.95
C LEU A 34 10.03 -11.06 -18.32
N SER A 35 9.44 -10.41 -19.32
CA SER A 35 9.32 -10.94 -20.68
C SER A 35 10.69 -11.08 -21.36
N ILE A 36 11.63 -10.17 -21.08
CA ILE A 36 13.02 -10.29 -21.54
C ILE A 36 13.69 -11.52 -20.93
N VAL A 37 13.57 -11.70 -19.61
CA VAL A 37 14.15 -12.87 -18.90
C VAL A 37 13.55 -14.17 -19.38
N ALA A 38 12.23 -14.20 -19.55
CA ALA A 38 11.50 -15.40 -19.98
C ALA A 38 11.69 -15.74 -21.46
N ASN A 39 12.04 -14.75 -22.29
CA ASN A 39 12.03 -14.82 -23.73
C ASN A 39 10.64 -15.19 -24.32
N HIS A 40 9.59 -14.73 -23.65
CA HIS A 40 8.19 -14.80 -24.09
C HIS A 40 7.37 -13.74 -23.34
N PRO A 41 6.18 -13.34 -23.84
CA PRO A 41 5.32 -12.40 -23.12
C PRO A 41 4.93 -12.92 -21.73
N VAL A 42 5.07 -12.06 -20.71
CA VAL A 42 4.69 -12.35 -19.32
C VAL A 42 3.65 -11.35 -18.87
N GLU A 43 2.58 -11.83 -18.28
CA GLU A 43 1.56 -11.01 -17.59
C GLU A 43 1.56 -11.35 -16.10
N VAL A 44 1.50 -10.32 -15.24
CA VAL A 44 1.48 -10.51 -13.81
C VAL A 44 0.12 -10.19 -13.21
N GLN A 45 -0.22 -10.92 -12.13
CA GLN A 45 -1.35 -10.65 -11.26
C GLN A 45 -0.81 -10.11 -9.93
N CYS A 46 -1.31 -8.97 -9.45
CA CYS A 46 -0.85 -8.37 -8.20
C CYS A 46 -1.81 -8.61 -7.03
N ALA A 47 -1.27 -8.52 -5.80
CA ALA A 47 -2.04 -8.63 -4.57
C ALA A 47 -3.02 -7.47 -4.37
N GLY A 48 -2.63 -6.27 -4.77
CA GLY A 48 -3.45 -5.07 -4.69
C GLY A 48 -2.94 -3.98 -5.62
N ARG A 49 -3.86 -3.30 -6.30
CA ARG A 49 -3.54 -2.14 -7.11
C ARG A 49 -3.26 -0.94 -6.23
N THR A 50 -2.31 -0.13 -6.62
CA THR A 50 -2.02 1.16 -5.98
C THR A 50 -2.28 2.30 -6.96
N ASP A 51 -2.68 3.46 -6.42
CA ASP A 51 -3.00 4.65 -7.21
C ASP A 51 -1.74 5.36 -7.71
N ALA A 52 -1.94 6.32 -8.63
CA ALA A 52 -0.84 7.18 -9.11
C ALA A 52 -0.10 7.84 -7.94
N GLY A 53 1.23 7.74 -7.94
CA GLY A 53 2.10 8.30 -6.92
C GLY A 53 2.22 7.49 -5.61
N VAL A 54 1.45 6.43 -5.44
CA VAL A 54 1.53 5.52 -4.28
C VAL A 54 2.68 4.55 -4.44
N HIS A 55 3.40 4.30 -3.34
CA HIS A 55 4.57 3.43 -3.29
C HIS A 55 4.22 2.02 -2.81
N GLY A 56 5.16 1.09 -2.99
CA GLY A 56 5.07 -0.25 -2.42
C GLY A 56 6.43 -0.74 -1.99
N THR A 57 6.52 -1.31 -0.79
CA THR A 57 7.69 -2.04 -0.29
C THR A 57 7.40 -3.53 -0.12
N GLY A 58 6.11 -3.91 -0.15
CA GLY A 58 5.65 -5.27 0.08
C GLY A 58 4.63 -5.79 -0.94
N GLN A 59 4.61 -5.26 -2.16
CA GLN A 59 3.74 -5.77 -3.22
C GLN A 59 4.14 -7.20 -3.59
N VAL A 60 3.15 -8.05 -3.85
CA VAL A 60 3.34 -9.42 -4.31
C VAL A 60 2.64 -9.60 -5.65
N VAL A 61 3.33 -10.26 -6.57
CA VAL A 61 2.76 -10.67 -7.86
C VAL A 61 3.00 -12.15 -8.11
N HIS A 62 2.24 -12.74 -9.03
CA HIS A 62 2.58 -14.02 -9.61
C HIS A 62 2.43 -13.98 -11.12
N PHE A 63 3.12 -14.89 -11.78
CA PHE A 63 2.99 -15.15 -13.22
C PHE A 63 3.28 -16.61 -13.53
N ASP A 64 2.82 -17.07 -14.68
CA ASP A 64 3.09 -18.40 -15.21
C ASP A 64 4.15 -18.32 -16.31
N THR A 65 5.04 -19.33 -16.36
CA THR A 65 6.07 -19.41 -17.39
C THR A 65 6.49 -20.85 -17.65
N ASP A 66 6.83 -21.12 -18.90
CA ASP A 66 7.47 -22.38 -19.32
C ASP A 66 9.00 -22.23 -19.46
N ALA A 67 9.52 -21.02 -19.26
CA ALA A 67 10.94 -20.75 -19.37
C ALA A 67 11.72 -21.46 -18.26
N ASN A 68 12.69 -22.28 -18.66
CA ASN A 68 13.59 -22.94 -17.74
C ASN A 68 14.71 -21.98 -17.34
N ARG A 69 14.55 -21.30 -16.22
CA ARG A 69 15.51 -20.34 -15.65
C ARG A 69 15.80 -20.70 -14.20
N LYS A 70 17.04 -20.46 -13.77
CA LYS A 70 17.37 -20.48 -12.34
C LYS A 70 16.60 -19.35 -11.64
N MET A 71 16.23 -19.56 -10.37
CA MET A 71 15.42 -18.57 -9.61
C MET A 71 16.07 -17.18 -9.56
N VAL A 72 17.41 -17.11 -9.53
CA VAL A 72 18.17 -15.86 -9.57
C VAL A 72 17.91 -15.00 -10.82
N ALA A 73 17.51 -15.62 -11.92
CA ALA A 73 17.16 -14.88 -13.14
C ALA A 73 15.91 -14.00 -12.96
N TRP A 74 14.97 -14.44 -12.11
CA TRP A 74 13.75 -13.70 -11.80
C TRP A 74 13.96 -12.57 -10.81
N THR A 75 15.10 -12.51 -10.14
CA THR A 75 15.52 -11.40 -9.26
C THR A 75 16.58 -10.54 -9.93
N MET A 76 17.83 -10.97 -9.96
CA MET A 76 18.94 -10.19 -10.54
C MET A 76 18.74 -9.93 -12.04
N GLY A 77 18.29 -10.93 -12.79
CA GLY A 77 18.02 -10.78 -14.22
C GLY A 77 16.89 -9.80 -14.51
N ALA A 78 15.79 -9.86 -13.73
CA ALA A 78 14.71 -8.91 -13.85
C ALA A 78 15.16 -7.49 -13.46
N ASN A 79 15.89 -7.34 -12.35
CA ASN A 79 16.40 -6.05 -11.88
C ASN A 79 17.35 -5.39 -12.89
N ALA A 80 18.14 -6.17 -13.64
CA ALA A 80 19.01 -5.65 -14.70
C ALA A 80 18.22 -4.99 -15.84
N ASN A 81 16.96 -5.33 -16.02
CA ASN A 81 16.07 -4.81 -17.06
C ASN A 81 15.00 -3.84 -16.53
N LEU A 82 14.97 -3.59 -15.21
CA LEU A 82 14.05 -2.65 -14.58
C LEU A 82 14.67 -1.25 -14.45
N PRO A 83 13.86 -0.19 -14.44
CA PRO A 83 14.33 1.13 -14.02
C PRO A 83 14.70 1.11 -12.53
N SER A 84 15.50 2.08 -12.10
CA SER A 84 16.07 2.13 -10.73
C SER A 84 15.05 2.31 -9.62
N ASP A 85 13.84 2.71 -9.94
CA ASP A 85 12.75 2.95 -9.00
C ASP A 85 11.77 1.76 -8.85
N ILE A 86 12.08 0.62 -9.49
CA ILE A 86 11.35 -0.63 -9.35
C ILE A 86 12.37 -1.77 -9.14
N ALA A 87 12.14 -2.61 -8.14
CA ALA A 87 13.01 -3.74 -7.84
C ALA A 87 12.21 -5.00 -7.49
N VAL A 88 12.70 -6.15 -7.95
CA VAL A 88 12.30 -7.45 -7.44
C VAL A 88 13.17 -7.75 -6.22
N ARG A 89 12.52 -8.05 -5.08
CA ARG A 89 13.20 -8.28 -3.80
C ARG A 89 13.40 -9.76 -3.50
N TRP A 90 12.49 -10.60 -3.97
CA TRP A 90 12.55 -12.04 -3.84
C TRP A 90 11.74 -12.72 -4.96
N ALA A 91 12.06 -13.98 -5.22
CA ALA A 91 11.33 -14.84 -6.14
C ALA A 91 11.20 -16.23 -5.53
N LYS A 92 10.05 -16.87 -5.73
CA LYS A 92 9.77 -18.22 -5.26
C LYS A 92 8.84 -18.94 -6.23
N GLU A 93 9.16 -20.21 -6.53
CA GLU A 93 8.20 -21.11 -7.18
C GLU A 93 7.09 -21.44 -6.18
N VAL A 94 5.85 -21.37 -6.63
CA VAL A 94 4.65 -21.60 -5.82
C VAL A 94 3.73 -22.59 -6.52
N PRO A 95 2.85 -23.28 -5.77
CA PRO A 95 1.85 -24.17 -6.37
C PRO A 95 0.90 -23.40 -7.32
N ASP A 96 0.30 -24.12 -8.27
CA ASP A 96 -0.60 -23.54 -9.27
C ASP A 96 -1.87 -22.92 -8.66
N GLU A 97 -2.27 -23.35 -7.47
CA GLU A 97 -3.39 -22.74 -6.71
C GLU A 97 -3.06 -21.42 -6.05
N PHE A 98 -1.77 -21.04 -5.93
CA PHE A 98 -1.41 -19.73 -5.43
C PHE A 98 -1.90 -18.63 -6.38
N HIS A 99 -2.59 -17.64 -5.83
CA HIS A 99 -2.97 -16.43 -6.56
C HIS A 99 -2.66 -15.20 -5.72
N ALA A 100 -1.83 -14.28 -6.24
CA ALA A 100 -1.36 -13.11 -5.49
C ALA A 100 -2.50 -12.29 -4.88
N ARG A 101 -3.64 -12.16 -5.56
CA ARG A 101 -4.81 -11.42 -5.08
C ARG A 101 -5.73 -12.28 -4.22
N PHE A 102 -6.11 -13.47 -4.69
CA PHE A 102 -7.20 -14.26 -4.10
C PHE A 102 -6.72 -15.15 -2.96
N ALA A 103 -5.46 -15.53 -2.90
CA ALA A 103 -4.88 -16.23 -1.76
C ALA A 103 -4.48 -15.30 -0.62
N ALA A 104 -4.42 -13.99 -0.84
CA ALA A 104 -4.09 -13.01 0.18
C ALA A 104 -5.19 -12.91 1.24
N THR A 105 -4.81 -12.98 2.51
CA THR A 105 -5.72 -12.90 3.66
C THR A 105 -5.81 -11.49 4.25
N ALA A 106 -4.77 -10.68 4.07
CA ALA A 106 -4.74 -9.28 4.51
C ALA A 106 -3.75 -8.46 3.68
N ARG A 107 -3.93 -7.13 3.70
CA ARG A 107 -2.99 -6.13 3.18
C ARG A 107 -2.70 -5.15 4.28
N ARG A 108 -1.44 -4.66 4.34
CA ARG A 108 -0.98 -3.68 5.31
C ARG A 108 -0.39 -2.49 4.58
N TYR A 109 -0.79 -1.30 5.01
CA TYR A 109 -0.30 -0.02 4.50
C TYR A 109 0.30 0.80 5.61
N ARG A 110 1.24 1.66 5.27
CA ARG A 110 1.69 2.76 6.12
C ARG A 110 1.51 4.07 5.37
N TYR A 111 0.92 5.04 6.05
CA TYR A 111 0.85 6.41 5.58
C TYR A 111 1.79 7.25 6.43
N ILE A 112 2.71 7.97 5.78
CA ILE A 112 3.78 8.69 6.47
C ILE A 112 3.61 10.18 6.27
N ILE A 113 3.39 10.88 7.37
CA ILE A 113 3.27 12.33 7.43
C ILE A 113 4.58 12.88 7.98
N PHE A 114 5.23 13.77 7.24
CA PHE A 114 6.33 14.59 7.76
C PHE A 114 5.71 15.82 8.41
N ASN A 115 5.62 15.79 9.75
CA ASN A 115 4.97 16.82 10.55
C ASN A 115 6.00 17.83 11.04
N SER A 116 6.18 18.87 10.28
CA SER A 116 7.14 19.95 10.54
C SER A 116 6.64 21.24 9.94
N LYS A 117 6.98 22.36 10.56
CA LYS A 117 6.65 23.70 10.05
C LYS A 117 7.17 23.92 8.62
N LEU A 118 8.35 23.41 8.31
CA LEU A 118 8.98 23.52 6.99
C LEU A 118 8.95 22.19 6.26
N ARG A 119 8.77 22.23 4.94
CA ARG A 119 8.77 21.05 4.08
C ARG A 119 10.14 20.35 4.04
N PRO A 120 10.20 19.02 3.86
CA PRO A 120 11.46 18.33 3.66
C PRO A 120 11.98 18.54 2.23
N GLY A 121 13.30 18.58 2.06
CA GLY A 121 13.94 18.49 0.75
C GLY A 121 14.22 17.05 0.37
N ILE A 122 14.72 16.27 1.33
CA ILE A 122 14.95 14.83 1.18
C ILE A 122 13.62 14.10 1.41
N LEU A 123 13.34 13.05 0.64
CA LEU A 123 12.09 12.27 0.68
C LEU A 123 10.82 13.08 0.35
N SER A 124 10.95 14.19 -0.34
CA SER A 124 9.80 15.06 -0.67
C SER A 124 8.68 14.36 -1.47
N SER A 125 9.02 13.29 -2.20
CA SER A 125 8.05 12.45 -2.92
C SER A 125 7.70 11.14 -2.18
N GLY A 126 8.30 10.89 -1.03
CA GLY A 126 8.10 9.67 -0.21
C GLY A 126 7.41 9.90 1.12
N VAL A 127 7.05 11.15 1.44
CA VAL A 127 6.28 11.51 2.63
C VAL A 127 5.28 12.61 2.29
N SER A 128 4.21 12.71 3.05
CA SER A 128 3.23 13.79 2.93
C SER A 128 3.53 14.86 3.97
N HIS A 129 3.83 16.07 3.54
CA HIS A 129 4.15 17.18 4.44
C HIS A 129 2.88 17.77 5.05
N TYR A 130 2.89 17.96 6.38
CA TYR A 130 1.88 18.72 7.11
C TYR A 130 2.56 19.73 8.04
N HIS A 131 2.28 21.02 7.86
CA HIS A 131 3.00 22.12 8.54
C HIS A 131 2.45 22.43 9.94
N GLY A 132 1.18 22.15 10.21
CA GLY A 132 0.54 22.41 11.50
C GLY A 132 0.86 21.34 12.53
N GLU A 133 0.60 21.62 13.79
CA GLU A 133 0.73 20.61 14.84
C GLU A 133 -0.32 19.52 14.68
N LEU A 134 0.08 18.27 14.91
CA LEU A 134 -0.79 17.10 14.95
C LEU A 134 -0.67 16.40 16.30
N ASP A 135 -1.79 16.11 16.91
CA ASP A 135 -1.89 15.29 18.12
C ASP A 135 -2.07 13.83 17.73
N GLU A 136 -0.96 13.10 17.64
CA GLU A 136 -0.96 11.68 17.24
C GLU A 136 -1.68 10.78 18.25
N ILE A 137 -1.76 11.17 19.53
CA ILE A 137 -2.47 10.42 20.56
C ILE A 137 -3.98 10.49 20.31
N LYS A 138 -4.52 11.67 20.03
CA LYS A 138 -5.94 11.83 19.63
C LYS A 138 -6.25 11.14 18.31
N MET A 139 -5.33 11.19 17.33
CA MET A 139 -5.48 10.47 16.06
C MET A 139 -5.55 8.96 16.30
N HIS A 140 -4.69 8.42 17.18
CA HIS A 140 -4.70 7.01 17.54
C HIS A 140 -6.01 6.60 18.23
N GLN A 141 -6.49 7.40 19.20
CA GLN A 141 -7.77 7.18 19.86
C GLN A 141 -8.93 7.16 18.86
N ALA A 142 -8.98 8.12 17.95
CA ALA A 142 -9.99 8.20 16.90
C ALA A 142 -9.95 6.98 15.97
N ALA A 143 -8.75 6.53 15.58
CA ALA A 143 -8.56 5.40 14.70
C ALA A 143 -9.14 4.10 15.28
N GLN A 144 -9.13 3.91 16.60
CA GLN A 144 -9.62 2.69 17.25
C GLN A 144 -11.12 2.45 17.04
N TYR A 145 -11.91 3.49 16.74
CA TYR A 145 -13.31 3.32 16.37
C TYR A 145 -13.54 2.57 15.06
N LEU A 146 -12.50 2.44 14.24
CA LEU A 146 -12.56 1.75 12.94
C LEU A 146 -12.24 0.26 13.02
N LEU A 147 -11.83 -0.26 14.19
CA LEU A 147 -11.47 -1.67 14.36
C LEU A 147 -12.66 -2.60 14.14
N GLY A 148 -12.36 -3.80 13.61
CA GLY A 148 -13.34 -4.85 13.37
C GLY A 148 -14.02 -4.74 12.01
N GLU A 149 -15.11 -5.50 11.86
CA GLU A 149 -15.88 -5.50 10.62
C GLU A 149 -16.87 -4.33 10.61
N ASN A 150 -16.69 -3.44 9.64
CA ASN A 150 -17.46 -2.22 9.49
C ASN A 150 -17.77 -1.91 8.01
N ASP A 151 -18.82 -1.12 7.83
CA ASP A 151 -19.15 -0.50 6.56
C ASP A 151 -18.32 0.79 6.38
N PHE A 152 -17.37 0.76 5.45
CA PHE A 152 -16.46 1.89 5.17
C PHE A 152 -16.95 2.82 4.06
N THR A 153 -18.25 2.95 3.84
CA THR A 153 -18.82 3.83 2.82
C THR A 153 -18.33 5.27 2.95
N SER A 154 -18.22 5.81 4.18
CA SER A 154 -17.72 7.17 4.41
C SER A 154 -16.26 7.39 3.99
N PHE A 155 -15.50 6.30 3.82
CA PHE A 155 -14.10 6.33 3.42
C PHE A 155 -13.85 5.74 2.03
N ARG A 156 -14.91 5.49 1.29
CA ARG A 156 -14.90 4.89 -0.05
C ARG A 156 -14.99 5.99 -1.11
N ALA A 157 -14.11 5.95 -2.12
CA ALA A 157 -14.22 6.83 -3.28
C ALA A 157 -15.55 6.58 -4.04
N ILE A 158 -16.14 7.64 -4.55
CA ILE A 158 -17.47 7.61 -5.22
C ILE A 158 -17.51 6.60 -6.39
N HIS A 159 -16.41 6.48 -7.14
CA HIS A 159 -16.30 5.59 -8.31
C HIS A 159 -15.64 4.23 -7.99
N CYS A 160 -15.72 3.77 -6.76
CA CYS A 160 -15.14 2.49 -6.36
C CYS A 160 -15.88 1.31 -6.99
N GLN A 161 -15.13 0.42 -7.64
CA GLN A 161 -15.66 -0.77 -8.32
C GLN A 161 -15.94 -1.96 -7.37
N SER A 162 -15.63 -1.83 -6.09
CA SER A 162 -15.87 -2.91 -5.12
C SER A 162 -17.38 -3.15 -4.92
N LYS A 163 -17.77 -4.42 -4.87
CA LYS A 163 -19.19 -4.82 -4.72
C LYS A 163 -19.76 -4.48 -3.35
N THR A 164 -18.93 -4.43 -2.31
CA THR A 164 -19.33 -4.19 -0.92
C THR A 164 -18.40 -3.22 -0.23
N PRO A 165 -18.92 -2.33 0.65
CA PRO A 165 -18.10 -1.43 1.46
C PRO A 165 -17.59 -2.08 2.76
N TRP A 166 -18.00 -3.29 3.08
CA TRP A 166 -17.64 -3.98 4.31
C TRP A 166 -16.21 -4.49 4.28
N ARG A 167 -15.43 -4.15 5.32
CA ARG A 167 -14.06 -4.60 5.52
C ARG A 167 -13.82 -4.92 6.99
N ASN A 168 -12.90 -5.85 7.23
CA ASN A 168 -12.46 -6.15 8.58
C ASN A 168 -11.11 -5.47 8.85
N MET A 169 -11.14 -4.44 9.69
CA MET A 169 -9.96 -3.72 10.14
C MET A 169 -9.27 -4.50 11.26
N MET A 170 -8.11 -5.07 10.98
CA MET A 170 -7.37 -5.91 11.92
C MET A 170 -6.54 -5.10 12.90
N HIS A 171 -5.85 -4.06 12.42
CA HIS A 171 -5.26 -3.05 13.27
C HIS A 171 -5.19 -1.69 12.56
N ILE A 172 -5.16 -0.65 13.34
CA ILE A 172 -4.85 0.71 12.91
C ILE A 172 -4.20 1.45 14.06
N ASN A 173 -2.93 1.81 13.89
CA ASN A 173 -2.12 2.48 14.90
C ASN A 173 -1.60 3.80 14.35
N VAL A 174 -1.60 4.82 15.18
CA VAL A 174 -0.97 6.10 14.87
C VAL A 174 0.14 6.35 15.88
N THR A 175 1.35 6.52 15.40
CA THR A 175 2.55 6.71 16.23
C THR A 175 3.38 7.87 15.71
N ARG A 176 4.18 8.48 16.60
CA ARG A 176 5.15 9.52 16.23
C ARG A 176 6.57 9.01 16.40
N HIS A 177 7.39 9.25 15.39
CA HIS A 177 8.83 8.97 15.38
C HIS A 177 9.56 10.24 14.94
N GLY A 178 9.96 11.07 15.91
CA GLY A 178 10.51 12.40 15.63
C GLY A 178 9.49 13.26 14.88
N GLN A 179 9.82 13.68 13.67
CA GLN A 179 8.93 14.47 12.82
C GLN A 179 7.97 13.61 11.96
N TYR A 180 8.11 12.29 11.98
CA TYR A 180 7.19 11.40 11.26
C TYR A 180 6.00 11.00 12.14
N VAL A 181 4.80 11.23 11.63
CA VAL A 181 3.58 10.62 12.14
C VAL A 181 3.19 9.50 11.18
N VAL A 182 3.10 8.29 11.70
CA VAL A 182 2.87 7.08 10.90
C VAL A 182 1.51 6.49 11.25
N ILE A 183 0.67 6.29 10.23
CA ILE A 183 -0.57 5.53 10.32
C ILE A 183 -0.29 4.15 9.73
N ASP A 184 -0.30 3.12 10.57
CA ASP A 184 -0.08 1.73 10.21
C ASP A 184 -1.41 0.99 10.24
N ILE A 185 -1.86 0.48 9.10
CA ILE A 185 -3.21 -0.03 8.93
C ILE A 185 -3.19 -1.38 8.21
N LYS A 186 -3.93 -2.34 8.77
CA LYS A 186 -4.08 -3.70 8.21
C LYS A 186 -5.54 -4.10 8.19
N ALA A 187 -6.00 -4.59 7.05
CA ALA A 187 -7.35 -5.10 6.86
C ALA A 187 -7.37 -6.26 5.87
N ASN A 188 -8.45 -7.03 5.86
CA ASN A 188 -8.64 -8.13 4.91
C ASN A 188 -8.63 -7.66 3.46
N ALA A 189 -9.15 -6.47 3.20
CA ALA A 189 -9.12 -5.77 1.92
C ALA A 189 -9.42 -4.27 2.14
N PHE A 190 -9.26 -3.46 1.10
CA PHE A 190 -9.53 -2.02 1.14
C PHE A 190 -10.42 -1.64 -0.03
N VAL A 191 -11.33 -0.70 0.21
CA VAL A 191 -12.06 -0.02 -0.86
C VAL A 191 -11.20 1.11 -1.44
N HIS A 192 -11.53 1.56 -2.64
CA HIS A 192 -10.74 2.60 -3.31
C HIS A 192 -10.58 3.85 -2.46
N HIS A 193 -9.35 4.34 -2.34
CA HIS A 193 -8.92 5.49 -1.52
C HIS A 193 -9.13 5.34 0.00
N MET A 194 -9.49 4.18 0.50
CA MET A 194 -9.86 4.00 1.90
C MET A 194 -8.80 4.51 2.88
N VAL A 195 -7.53 4.10 2.72
CA VAL A 195 -6.45 4.53 3.63
C VAL A 195 -6.25 6.04 3.57
N ARG A 196 -6.26 6.62 2.38
CA ARG A 196 -6.07 8.06 2.17
C ARG A 196 -7.25 8.89 2.72
N ASN A 197 -8.47 8.38 2.62
CA ASN A 197 -9.66 9.02 3.17
C ASN A 197 -9.71 8.93 4.70
N ILE A 198 -9.34 7.79 5.26
CA ILE A 198 -9.16 7.63 6.72
C ILE A 198 -8.08 8.61 7.21
N THR A 199 -6.93 8.67 6.55
CA THR A 199 -5.84 9.58 6.91
C THR A 199 -6.29 11.04 6.92
N GLY A 200 -6.99 11.49 5.89
CA GLY A 200 -7.49 12.86 5.82
C GLY A 200 -8.45 13.20 6.98
N SER A 201 -9.29 12.25 7.36
CA SER A 201 -10.21 12.41 8.50
C SER A 201 -9.47 12.39 9.85
N LEU A 202 -8.46 11.52 10.01
CA LEU A 202 -7.61 11.52 11.21
C LEU A 202 -6.81 12.82 11.37
N ILE A 203 -6.37 13.44 10.28
CA ILE A 203 -5.72 14.75 10.32
C ILE A 203 -6.66 15.82 10.87
N CYS A 204 -7.95 15.79 10.54
CA CYS A 204 -8.95 16.70 11.14
C CYS A 204 -9.01 16.57 12.66
N VAL A 205 -8.89 15.36 13.18
CA VAL A 205 -8.79 15.11 14.63
C VAL A 205 -7.44 15.58 15.18
N GLY A 206 -6.35 15.24 14.51
CA GLY A 206 -4.99 15.59 14.95
C GLY A 206 -4.74 17.08 15.05
N ARG A 207 -5.34 17.89 14.18
CA ARG A 207 -5.25 19.35 14.22
C ARG A 207 -6.25 20.03 15.15
N GLY A 208 -7.05 19.25 15.89
CA GLY A 208 -8.00 19.76 16.86
C GLY A 208 -9.30 20.31 16.29
N GLU A 209 -9.58 20.12 15.00
CA GLU A 209 -10.82 20.56 14.37
C GLU A 209 -12.02 19.67 14.77
N GLN A 210 -11.76 18.38 15.02
CA GLN A 210 -12.75 17.42 15.46
C GLN A 210 -12.23 16.60 16.64
N GLU A 211 -13.14 16.17 17.51
CA GLU A 211 -12.83 15.23 18.60
C GLU A 211 -12.72 13.78 18.08
N PRO A 212 -12.04 12.85 18.82
CA PRO A 212 -11.87 11.47 18.37
C PRO A 212 -13.17 10.74 18.02
N GLU A 213 -14.26 11.00 18.75
CA GLU A 213 -15.58 10.38 18.56
C GLU A 213 -16.22 10.73 17.20
N TRP A 214 -15.77 11.79 16.57
CA TRP A 214 -16.22 12.17 15.23
C TRP A 214 -15.95 11.07 14.19
N ILE A 215 -14.89 10.28 14.36
CA ILE A 215 -14.58 9.16 13.45
C ILE A 215 -15.67 8.08 13.55
N GLN A 216 -16.17 7.78 14.74
CA GLN A 216 -17.31 6.86 14.92
C GLN A 216 -18.57 7.41 14.23
N TRP A 217 -18.86 8.68 14.45
CA TRP A 217 -19.99 9.34 13.80
C TRP A 217 -19.90 9.29 12.26
N LEU A 218 -18.69 9.54 11.69
CA LEU A 218 -18.45 9.40 10.25
C LEU A 218 -18.72 7.99 9.75
N LEU A 219 -18.23 6.98 10.46
CA LEU A 219 -18.42 5.57 10.09
C LEU A 219 -19.93 5.23 10.02
N GLU A 220 -20.70 5.67 10.99
CA GLU A 220 -22.14 5.46 11.07
C GLU A 220 -22.94 6.27 10.03
N ALA A 221 -22.45 7.45 9.65
CA ALA A 221 -23.10 8.33 8.69
C ALA A 221 -23.13 7.76 7.26
N LYS A 222 -22.21 6.91 6.89
CA LYS A 222 -22.12 6.27 5.57
C LYS A 222 -22.19 7.27 4.40
N ASP A 223 -21.51 8.40 4.56
CA ASP A 223 -21.46 9.47 3.57
C ASP A 223 -20.03 10.01 3.41
N ARG A 224 -19.45 9.76 2.23
CA ARG A 224 -18.11 10.23 1.88
C ARG A 224 -17.95 11.75 1.96
N LYS A 225 -19.00 12.50 1.69
CA LYS A 225 -18.98 13.98 1.66
C LYS A 225 -18.73 14.61 3.02
N LEU A 226 -19.04 13.88 4.10
CA LEU A 226 -18.88 14.37 5.48
C LEU A 226 -17.46 14.13 6.02
N ALA A 227 -16.70 13.24 5.39
CA ALA A 227 -15.34 12.89 5.80
C ALA A 227 -14.32 13.93 5.34
N GLY A 228 -13.11 13.86 5.90
CA GLY A 228 -11.99 14.73 5.53
C GLY A 228 -11.56 14.54 4.06
N ALA A 229 -10.80 15.51 3.56
CA ALA A 229 -10.24 15.46 2.22
C ALA A 229 -9.31 14.23 2.06
N THR A 230 -9.29 13.66 0.86
CA THR A 230 -8.38 12.57 0.54
C THR A 230 -6.92 13.00 0.72
N ALA A 231 -6.17 12.31 1.56
CA ALA A 231 -4.75 12.60 1.77
C ALA A 231 -3.93 12.33 0.49
N LYS A 232 -2.81 13.02 0.35
CA LYS A 232 -1.95 12.94 -0.84
C LYS A 232 -1.35 11.54 -1.01
N ALA A 233 -1.09 11.16 -2.26
CA ALA A 233 -0.58 9.83 -2.59
C ALA A 233 0.86 9.57 -2.09
N GLU A 234 1.72 10.60 -2.07
CA GLU A 234 3.14 10.45 -1.79
C GLU A 234 3.50 9.93 -0.39
N GLY A 235 2.57 9.99 0.55
CA GLY A 235 2.75 9.42 1.88
C GLY A 235 2.38 7.94 2.02
N LEU A 236 1.74 7.34 1.01
CA LEU A 236 1.16 6.00 1.11
C LEU A 236 2.08 4.91 0.55
N TYR A 237 2.25 3.83 1.34
CA TYR A 237 3.03 2.64 1.01
C TYR A 237 2.21 1.38 1.26
N LEU A 238 2.13 0.49 0.26
CA LEU A 238 1.75 -0.91 0.47
C LEU A 238 2.98 -1.63 1.04
N VAL A 239 2.95 -2.03 2.31
CA VAL A 239 4.16 -2.53 3.00
C VAL A 239 4.16 -4.03 3.22
N ASP A 240 3.01 -4.68 3.20
CA ASP A 240 2.92 -6.13 3.43
C ASP A 240 1.62 -6.71 2.89
N VAL A 241 1.66 -8.00 2.54
CA VAL A 241 0.50 -8.81 2.16
C VAL A 241 0.62 -10.14 2.86
N ASP A 242 -0.42 -10.55 3.59
CA ASP A 242 -0.45 -11.83 4.28
C ASP A 242 -1.02 -12.92 3.37
N TYR A 243 -0.39 -14.08 3.44
CA TYR A 243 -0.82 -15.33 2.80
C TYR A 243 -0.80 -16.48 3.80
N PRO A 244 -1.53 -17.58 3.57
CA PRO A 244 -1.38 -18.78 4.36
C PRO A 244 0.10 -19.22 4.45
N GLU A 245 0.56 -19.59 5.64
CA GLU A 245 1.95 -19.97 5.89
C GLU A 245 2.40 -21.18 5.08
N SER A 246 1.46 -22.03 4.64
CA SER A 246 1.72 -23.18 3.79
C SER A 246 2.44 -22.85 2.48
N TYR A 247 2.29 -21.63 1.97
CA TYR A 247 3.02 -21.17 0.79
C TYR A 247 4.51 -20.84 1.08
N GLY A 248 4.87 -20.65 2.33
CA GLY A 248 6.25 -20.41 2.76
C GLY A 248 6.93 -19.26 2.04
N LEU A 249 6.21 -18.16 1.79
CA LEU A 249 6.76 -17.00 1.10
C LEU A 249 7.85 -16.32 1.94
N PRO A 250 8.91 -15.79 1.30
CA PRO A 250 9.94 -15.05 2.02
C PRO A 250 9.34 -13.85 2.77
N ARG A 251 9.80 -13.60 3.97
CA ARG A 251 9.48 -12.38 4.72
C ARG A 251 10.60 -11.38 4.57
N VAL A 252 10.26 -10.14 4.31
CA VAL A 252 11.17 -8.99 4.26
C VAL A 252 10.81 -8.01 5.38
N PRO A 253 11.77 -7.19 5.86
CA PRO A 253 11.46 -6.15 6.84
C PRO A 253 10.33 -5.25 6.36
N ILE A 254 9.43 -4.87 7.26
CA ILE A 254 8.33 -3.95 6.94
C ILE A 254 8.93 -2.57 6.64
N GLY A 255 8.66 -2.06 5.45
CA GLY A 255 9.15 -0.76 5.01
C GLY A 255 8.27 0.41 5.45
N PRO A 256 8.61 1.58 4.94
CA PRO A 256 9.86 1.91 4.24
C PRO A 256 11.07 1.98 5.19
N LEU A 257 12.26 1.70 4.66
CA LEU A 257 13.48 1.49 5.45
C LEU A 257 14.01 2.73 6.17
N PHE A 258 13.54 3.93 5.85
CA PHE A 258 13.92 5.14 6.59
C PHE A 258 13.19 5.29 7.92
N LEU A 259 12.19 4.47 8.20
CA LEU A 259 11.53 4.43 9.50
C LEU A 259 12.31 3.57 10.49
N PRO A 260 12.23 3.87 11.80
CA PRO A 260 12.89 3.04 12.82
C PRO A 260 12.36 1.60 12.85
N ASP A 261 13.22 0.64 13.15
CA ASP A 261 12.90 -0.80 13.17
C ASP A 261 11.87 -1.21 14.23
N ASN A 262 11.61 -0.37 15.22
CA ASN A 262 10.72 -0.65 16.35
C ASN A 262 9.26 -0.25 16.15
N LEU A 263 8.83 -0.08 14.91
CA LEU A 263 7.44 0.21 14.53
C LEU A 263 6.51 -1.02 14.50
N ASN A 264 6.92 -2.11 15.08
CA ASN A 264 6.15 -3.37 15.08
C ASN A 264 5.31 -3.55 16.33
#